data_37683211cc66df94f0429e16ad4af62c
#
_entry.id   37683211cc66df94f0429e16ad4af62c
#
_cell.length_a   1.000
_cell.length_b   1.000
_cell.length_c   1.000
_cell.angle_alpha   90.00
_cell.angle_beta   90.00
_cell.angle_gamma   90.00
#
_symmetry.space_group_name_H-M   'P 1'
#
loop_
_entity.id
_entity.type
_entity.pdbx_description
1 polymer ?
#
loop_
_entity_poly.entity_id
_entity_poly.type
_entity_poly.pdbx_seq_one_letter_code
_entity_poly.pdbx_strand_id
1 'polypeptide(L)'
;MTTQKRLLSWTAACAATLLVGGVLLSACHTKAVLTSTAPTTRQHYLMALADAQRPDPSKVSNDLMPVSDDNKALEWTTVGDMKMVLVCKMIDQQTVPLFARPDTFRISTRSGYWVSLPADWARRADQFQGLDSVAARRRMVEMLGLWPECDYDMVATFYVDVSRLFRPAYDPTITTTTSPADFPAWVDENYTVGGGVNFRKWFADQQASAYQGRKACPWAQLGYSYDWHSNAPRQGISEYIATDKSVVLTKKVQGVWSFIKELTK
;
A
#
# COMPACT_ATOMS: atom_id res chain seq x y z
N MET A 1 -34.93 -14.19 61.92
CA MET A 1 -33.98 -14.65 62.96
C MET A 1 -32.69 -13.92 62.72
N THR A 2 -32.44 -12.74 63.35
CA THR A 2 -31.71 -12.48 64.60
C THR A 2 -30.33 -13.22 64.56
N THR A 3 -29.21 -12.51 64.57
CA THR A 3 -28.64 -11.78 65.68
C THR A 3 -27.37 -11.04 65.24
N GLN A 4 -27.28 -9.89 65.42
CA GLN A 4 -26.54 -8.77 66.03
C GLN A 4 -25.54 -9.18 67.12
N LYS A 5 -24.39 -8.47 67.15
CA LYS A 5 -23.52 -8.01 68.30
C LYS A 5 -22.04 -8.16 67.94
N ARG A 6 -21.07 -7.30 68.34
CA ARG A 6 -21.04 -6.04 69.12
C ARG A 6 -19.63 -5.43 68.93
N LEU A 7 -19.57 -4.13 69.07
CA LEU A 7 -18.41 -3.29 69.30
C LEU A 7 -17.48 -3.78 70.45
N LEU A 8 -16.19 -3.43 70.33
CA LEU A 8 -15.43 -2.96 71.48
C LEU A 8 -14.25 -2.08 71.04
N SER A 9 -14.30 -0.87 71.51
CA SER A 9 -13.28 0.20 71.49
C SER A 9 -12.17 -0.09 72.50
N TRP A 10 -10.94 0.25 72.17
CA TRP A 10 -9.92 0.57 73.20
C TRP A 10 -9.07 1.73 72.73
N THR A 11 -9.19 2.84 73.42
CA THR A 11 -8.35 4.02 73.40
C THR A 11 -7.16 3.76 74.34
N ALA A 12 -5.95 4.06 73.91
CA ALA A 12 -4.82 4.36 74.82
C ALA A 12 -3.96 5.41 74.12
N ALA A 13 -3.94 6.57 74.73
CA ALA A 13 -3.00 7.65 74.48
C ALA A 13 -1.67 7.39 75.16
N CYS A 14 -0.56 7.67 74.51
CA CYS A 14 0.68 8.04 75.15
C CYS A 14 1.43 9.07 74.29
N ALA A 15 1.95 10.06 75.05
CA ALA A 15 2.47 11.32 74.55
C ALA A 15 3.96 11.24 74.11
N ALA A 16 4.24 12.14 73.20
CA ALA A 16 5.44 12.98 73.06
C ALA A 16 6.85 12.38 73.12
N THR A 17 7.57 12.53 71.96
CA THR A 17 8.92 13.19 72.05
C THR A 17 9.26 13.75 70.68
N LEU A 18 9.39 15.08 70.54
CA LEU A 18 9.94 15.81 69.39
C LEU A 18 11.43 15.50 69.25
N LEU A 19 11.83 14.96 68.11
CA LEU A 19 13.21 15.03 67.63
C LEU A 19 13.16 15.60 66.21
N VAL A 20 13.58 16.85 66.09
CA VAL A 20 13.80 17.55 64.82
C VAL A 20 15.05 16.95 64.21
N GLY A 21 14.83 16.10 63.23
CA GLY A 21 15.84 15.60 62.29
C GLY A 21 15.50 16.08 60.91
N GLY A 22 16.13 17.17 60.48
CA GLY A 22 15.98 17.68 59.12
C GLY A 22 16.55 16.70 58.08
N VAL A 23 15.71 15.93 57.44
CA VAL A 23 16.10 15.19 56.26
C VAL A 23 15.86 16.10 55.05
N LEU A 24 16.94 16.65 54.52
CA LEU A 24 16.96 17.28 53.21
C LEU A 24 16.66 16.19 52.15
N LEU A 25 15.40 16.04 51.81
CA LEU A 25 14.99 15.30 50.62
C LEU A 25 15.43 16.09 49.38
N SER A 26 16.64 15.77 48.88
CA SER A 26 17.11 16.18 47.57
C SER A 26 16.23 15.48 46.56
N ALA A 27 15.17 16.15 46.10
CA ALA A 27 14.34 15.68 44.99
C ALA A 27 15.19 15.74 43.73
N CYS A 28 15.85 14.62 43.39
CA CYS A 28 16.37 14.40 42.05
C CYS A 28 15.19 14.45 41.06
N HIS A 29 14.93 15.61 40.53
CA HIS A 29 14.10 15.74 39.33
C HIS A 29 14.88 15.12 38.17
N THR A 30 14.74 13.82 37.96
CA THR A 30 15.07 13.18 36.72
C THR A 30 14.08 13.71 35.69
N LYS A 31 14.47 14.78 34.98
CA LYS A 31 13.80 15.14 33.73
C LYS A 31 13.93 13.91 32.86
N ALA A 32 12.84 13.16 32.70
CA ALA A 32 12.70 12.20 31.62
C ALA A 32 12.84 12.99 30.34
N VAL A 33 14.03 12.96 29.76
CA VAL A 33 14.24 13.43 28.38
C VAL A 33 13.46 12.46 27.53
N LEU A 34 12.24 12.87 27.14
CA LEU A 34 11.50 12.23 26.06
C LEU A 34 12.35 12.43 24.81
N THR A 35 13.30 11.55 24.57
CA THR A 35 13.96 11.42 23.28
C THR A 35 12.88 10.97 22.32
N SER A 36 12.32 11.92 21.57
CA SER A 36 11.51 11.63 20.39
C SER A 36 12.45 10.95 19.39
N THR A 37 12.57 9.64 19.48
CA THR A 37 13.25 8.84 18.46
C THR A 37 12.40 8.89 17.22
N ALA A 38 12.98 9.35 16.10
CA ALA A 38 12.31 9.31 14.79
C ALA A 38 11.78 7.89 14.51
N PRO A 39 10.58 7.75 13.95
CA PRO A 39 10.01 6.45 13.65
C PRO A 39 10.95 5.59 12.79
N THR A 40 11.03 4.30 13.08
CA THR A 40 11.77 3.34 12.25
C THR A 40 11.01 3.08 10.94
N THR A 41 11.67 2.52 9.94
CA THR A 41 11.06 2.07 8.70
C THR A 41 9.80 1.22 8.92
N ARG A 42 9.87 0.28 9.87
CA ARG A 42 8.71 -0.57 10.19
C ARG A 42 7.58 0.21 10.85
N GLN A 43 7.89 1.20 11.67
CA GLN A 43 6.87 2.07 12.26
C GLN A 43 6.15 2.90 11.19
N HIS A 44 6.87 3.47 10.22
CA HIS A 44 6.25 4.18 9.08
C HIS A 44 5.29 3.27 8.31
N TYR A 45 5.71 2.05 8.00
CA TYR A 45 4.86 1.07 7.34
C TYR A 45 3.61 0.70 8.16
N LEU A 46 3.72 0.49 9.46
CA LEU A 46 2.58 0.19 10.34
C LEU A 46 1.61 1.38 10.45
N MET A 47 2.14 2.60 10.49
CA MET A 47 1.32 3.82 10.45
C MET A 47 0.57 3.93 9.11
N ALA A 48 1.23 3.60 8.00
CA ALA A 48 0.60 3.57 6.68
C ALA A 48 -0.52 2.53 6.59
N LEU A 49 -0.32 1.32 7.13
CA LEU A 49 -1.37 0.30 7.22
C LEU A 49 -2.60 0.78 7.99
N ALA A 50 -2.40 1.46 9.11
CA ALA A 50 -3.50 1.99 9.92
C ALA A 50 -4.23 3.15 9.21
N ASP A 51 -3.50 4.03 8.54
CA ASP A 51 -4.05 5.19 7.85
C ASP A 51 -4.77 4.83 6.55
N ALA A 52 -4.24 3.87 5.77
CA ALA A 52 -4.82 3.43 4.50
C ALA A 52 -6.20 2.77 4.66
N GLN A 53 -6.51 2.21 5.83
CA GLN A 53 -7.82 1.63 6.13
C GLN A 53 -8.94 2.67 6.20
N ARG A 54 -8.59 3.96 6.24
CA ARG A 54 -9.54 5.07 6.42
C ARG A 54 -9.42 6.05 5.25
N PRO A 55 -9.94 5.67 4.07
CA PRO A 55 -10.01 6.61 2.96
C PRO A 55 -10.96 7.75 3.34
N ASP A 56 -10.61 8.96 2.92
CA ASP A 56 -11.44 10.14 3.09
C ASP A 56 -11.26 11.10 1.89
N PRO A 57 -12.16 12.06 1.69
CA PRO A 57 -12.11 12.99 0.57
C PRO A 57 -10.80 13.81 0.49
N SER A 58 -10.15 14.08 1.61
CA SER A 58 -8.88 14.84 1.63
C SER A 58 -7.70 14.07 1.03
N LYS A 59 -7.85 12.75 0.88
CA LYS A 59 -6.84 11.85 0.30
C LYS A 59 -7.07 11.57 -1.19
N VAL A 60 -8.15 12.07 -1.77
CA VAL A 60 -8.47 11.90 -3.18
C VAL A 60 -7.40 12.57 -4.03
N SER A 61 -6.84 11.81 -4.98
CA SER A 61 -5.90 12.31 -5.98
C SER A 61 -6.62 12.78 -7.23
N ASN A 62 -6.10 13.84 -7.86
CA ASN A 62 -6.48 14.29 -9.21
C ASN A 62 -5.37 13.98 -10.24
N ASP A 63 -4.36 13.22 -9.84
CA ASP A 63 -3.17 12.91 -10.65
C ASP A 63 -3.00 11.40 -10.92
N LEU A 64 -4.09 10.65 -10.94
CA LEU A 64 -4.04 9.25 -11.35
C LEU A 64 -3.73 9.17 -12.85
N MET A 65 -2.88 8.21 -13.25
CA MET A 65 -2.56 7.99 -14.66
C MET A 65 -3.79 7.35 -15.37
N PRO A 66 -4.39 8.00 -16.37
CA PRO A 66 -5.50 7.39 -17.10
C PRO A 66 -5.00 6.38 -18.14
N VAL A 67 -5.71 5.25 -18.26
CA VAL A 67 -5.54 4.29 -19.36
C VAL A 67 -6.53 4.65 -20.46
N SER A 68 -6.14 5.54 -21.36
CA SER A 68 -6.97 6.01 -22.46
C SER A 68 -6.12 6.23 -23.71
N ASP A 69 -6.75 6.26 -24.89
CA ASP A 69 -6.10 6.49 -26.18
C ASP A 69 -5.50 7.88 -26.30
N ASP A 70 -6.03 8.83 -25.54
CA ASP A 70 -5.53 10.21 -25.51
C ASP A 70 -4.24 10.34 -24.69
N ASN A 71 -3.95 9.38 -23.83
CA ASN A 71 -2.72 9.35 -23.05
C ASN A 71 -1.54 8.88 -23.90
N LYS A 72 -0.83 9.81 -24.52
CA LYS A 72 0.30 9.53 -25.43
C LYS A 72 1.56 8.98 -24.74
N ALA A 73 1.59 8.98 -23.41
CA ALA A 73 2.68 8.36 -22.64
C ALA A 73 2.55 6.83 -22.57
N LEU A 74 1.38 6.26 -22.92
CA LEU A 74 1.15 4.83 -22.87
C LEU A 74 1.66 4.13 -24.12
N GLU A 75 2.19 2.94 -23.92
CA GLU A 75 2.58 2.05 -25.00
C GLU A 75 1.50 0.99 -25.23
N TRP A 76 1.08 0.84 -26.46
CA TRP A 76 0.00 -0.05 -26.89
C TRP A 76 0.49 -1.08 -27.88
N THR A 77 -0.17 -2.23 -27.91
CA THR A 77 -0.03 -3.25 -28.96
C THR A 77 -1.38 -3.92 -29.21
N THR A 78 -1.44 -4.75 -30.27
CA THR A 78 -2.61 -5.56 -30.58
C THR A 78 -2.20 -7.01 -30.78
N VAL A 79 -2.95 -7.94 -30.20
CA VAL A 79 -2.77 -9.39 -30.38
C VAL A 79 -4.12 -9.98 -30.80
N GLY A 80 -4.22 -10.41 -32.06
CA GLY A 80 -5.53 -10.67 -32.67
C GLY A 80 -6.40 -9.42 -32.64
N ASP A 81 -7.60 -9.53 -32.10
CA ASP A 81 -8.54 -8.40 -31.92
C ASP A 81 -8.38 -7.71 -30.53
N MET A 82 -7.47 -8.18 -29.71
CA MET A 82 -7.27 -7.62 -28.36
C MET A 82 -6.37 -6.39 -28.39
N LYS A 83 -6.90 -5.26 -27.93
CA LYS A 83 -6.10 -4.07 -27.64
C LYS A 83 -5.42 -4.22 -26.27
N MET A 84 -4.12 -4.09 -26.24
CA MET A 84 -3.32 -4.32 -25.04
C MET A 84 -2.48 -3.09 -24.69
N VAL A 85 -2.36 -2.81 -23.38
CA VAL A 85 -1.54 -1.72 -22.83
C VAL A 85 -0.35 -2.30 -22.08
N LEU A 86 0.80 -1.62 -22.16
CA LEU A 86 2.00 -1.99 -21.42
C LEU A 86 1.84 -1.65 -19.93
N VAL A 87 2.02 -2.66 -19.10
CA VAL A 87 2.03 -2.54 -17.64
C VAL A 87 3.33 -3.11 -17.06
N CYS A 88 3.58 -2.86 -15.78
CA CYS A 88 4.70 -3.46 -15.07
C CYS A 88 4.30 -3.94 -13.68
N LYS A 89 5.09 -4.89 -13.18
CA LYS A 89 4.90 -5.49 -11.85
C LYS A 89 6.26 -5.86 -11.26
N MET A 90 6.49 -5.52 -9.98
CA MET A 90 7.60 -6.12 -9.23
C MET A 90 7.29 -7.59 -8.93
N ILE A 91 8.28 -8.43 -9.10
CA ILE A 91 8.19 -9.88 -8.89
C ILE A 91 9.44 -10.41 -8.19
N ASP A 92 9.34 -11.57 -7.58
CA ASP A 92 10.48 -12.34 -7.06
C ASP A 92 11.13 -13.19 -8.17
N GLN A 93 12.31 -13.73 -7.88
CA GLN A 93 13.05 -14.60 -8.79
C GLN A 93 12.29 -15.88 -9.17
N GLN A 94 11.43 -16.39 -8.28
CA GLN A 94 10.65 -17.60 -8.53
C GLN A 94 9.55 -17.37 -9.57
N THR A 95 9.11 -16.14 -9.70
CA THR A 95 8.07 -15.71 -10.67
C THR A 95 8.66 -15.43 -12.05
N VAL A 96 9.97 -15.18 -12.19
CA VAL A 96 10.62 -14.86 -13.47
C VAL A 96 10.30 -15.88 -14.57
N PRO A 97 10.35 -17.22 -14.37
CA PRO A 97 10.06 -18.18 -15.44
C PRO A 97 8.65 -18.04 -16.03
N LEU A 98 7.68 -17.55 -15.25
CA LEU A 98 6.33 -17.31 -15.75
C LEU A 98 6.30 -16.21 -16.82
N PHE A 99 7.09 -15.15 -16.62
CA PHE A 99 7.16 -14.01 -17.55
C PHE A 99 8.27 -14.15 -18.60
N ALA A 100 9.19 -15.10 -18.47
CA ALA A 100 10.26 -15.33 -19.47
C ALA A 100 9.79 -16.17 -20.67
N ARG A 101 8.49 -16.34 -20.86
CA ARG A 101 7.92 -17.12 -21.97
C ARG A 101 7.90 -16.28 -23.24
N PRO A 102 8.21 -16.88 -24.41
CA PRO A 102 8.18 -16.17 -25.69
C PRO A 102 6.74 -15.94 -26.19
N ASP A 103 5.79 -16.77 -25.75
CA ASP A 103 4.40 -16.75 -26.19
C ASP A 103 3.50 -16.04 -25.18
N THR A 104 2.29 -15.74 -25.62
CA THR A 104 1.25 -15.25 -24.71
C THR A 104 0.84 -16.33 -23.71
N PHE A 105 0.53 -15.91 -22.51
CA PHE A 105 -0.07 -16.77 -21.48
C PHE A 105 -1.26 -16.08 -20.80
N ARG A 106 -2.02 -16.85 -20.00
CA ARG A 106 -3.13 -16.29 -19.24
C ARG A 106 -2.79 -16.22 -17.75
N ILE A 107 -3.18 -15.11 -17.13
CA ILE A 107 -3.15 -14.99 -15.67
C ILE A 107 -4.00 -16.11 -15.07
N SER A 108 -3.46 -16.79 -14.06
CA SER A 108 -4.17 -17.84 -13.30
C SER A 108 -4.12 -17.50 -11.82
N THR A 109 -4.91 -16.51 -11.42
CA THR A 109 -5.06 -16.13 -10.01
C THR A 109 -6.40 -15.43 -9.80
N ARG A 110 -7.15 -15.86 -8.82
CA ARG A 110 -8.48 -15.33 -8.50
C ARG A 110 -8.46 -13.84 -8.11
N SER A 111 -7.38 -13.38 -7.51
CA SER A 111 -7.22 -11.97 -7.11
C SER A 111 -6.78 -11.03 -8.24
N GLY A 112 -6.42 -11.59 -9.42
CA GLY A 112 -5.79 -10.83 -10.49
C GLY A 112 -4.33 -10.43 -10.17
N TYR A 113 -3.71 -9.73 -11.10
CA TYR A 113 -2.38 -9.14 -10.89
C TYR A 113 -2.50 -7.64 -10.63
N TRP A 114 -1.96 -7.22 -9.52
CA TRP A 114 -1.70 -5.81 -9.25
C TRP A 114 -0.58 -5.35 -10.17
N VAL A 115 -0.87 -4.31 -10.96
CA VAL A 115 0.04 -3.75 -11.95
C VAL A 115 0.03 -2.24 -11.90
N SER A 116 1.10 -1.64 -12.39
CA SER A 116 1.23 -0.19 -12.61
C SER A 116 1.67 0.07 -14.05
N LEU A 117 1.72 1.34 -14.45
CA LEU A 117 2.12 1.75 -15.79
C LEU A 117 3.57 2.22 -15.80
N PRO A 118 4.44 1.76 -16.70
CA PRO A 118 5.81 2.29 -16.82
C PRO A 118 5.84 3.81 -17.01
N ALA A 119 4.85 4.39 -17.70
CA ALA A 119 4.72 5.84 -17.86
C ALA A 119 4.52 6.58 -16.53
N ASP A 120 3.82 6.00 -15.55
CA ASP A 120 3.65 6.61 -14.24
C ASP A 120 4.96 6.58 -13.44
N TRP A 121 5.73 5.52 -13.55
CA TRP A 121 7.08 5.44 -12.99
C TRP A 121 8.03 6.47 -13.60
N ALA A 122 7.95 6.68 -14.93
CA ALA A 122 8.76 7.69 -15.62
C ALA A 122 8.46 9.12 -15.12
N ARG A 123 7.19 9.45 -14.83
CA ARG A 123 6.82 10.75 -14.22
C ARG A 123 7.45 10.98 -12.84
N ARG A 124 7.84 9.91 -12.14
CA ARG A 124 8.40 9.95 -10.79
C ARG A 124 9.86 9.55 -10.73
N ALA A 125 10.56 9.60 -11.88
CA ALA A 125 11.96 9.22 -11.99
C ALA A 125 12.89 10.06 -11.10
N ASP A 126 12.51 11.29 -10.77
CA ASP A 126 13.19 12.17 -9.82
C ASP A 126 13.34 11.56 -8.43
N GLN A 127 12.40 10.70 -8.02
CA GLN A 127 12.42 10.00 -6.73
C GLN A 127 13.60 9.01 -6.58
N PHE A 128 14.31 8.73 -7.67
CA PHE A 128 15.43 7.78 -7.71
C PHE A 128 16.78 8.46 -7.93
N GLN A 129 16.81 9.79 -8.10
CA GLN A 129 18.05 10.54 -8.33
C GLN A 129 19.01 10.40 -7.15
N GLY A 130 20.27 10.10 -7.45
CA GLY A 130 21.32 9.96 -6.45
C GLY A 130 21.26 8.69 -5.58
N LEU A 131 20.25 7.80 -5.79
CA LEU A 131 20.17 6.54 -5.07
C LEU A 131 21.07 5.48 -5.70
N ASP A 132 21.66 4.65 -4.86
CA ASP A 132 22.27 3.39 -5.31
C ASP A 132 21.20 2.31 -5.56
N SER A 133 21.64 1.13 -6.03
CA SER A 133 20.72 0.04 -6.39
C SER A 133 19.88 -0.47 -5.19
N VAL A 134 20.45 -0.46 -4.00
CA VAL A 134 19.77 -0.95 -2.78
C VAL A 134 18.72 0.06 -2.33
N ALA A 135 19.09 1.33 -2.25
CA ALA A 135 18.19 2.41 -1.89
C ALA A 135 17.06 2.59 -2.93
N ALA A 136 17.38 2.49 -4.21
CA ALA A 136 16.41 2.59 -5.30
C ALA A 136 15.39 1.45 -5.28
N ARG A 137 15.83 0.20 -5.06
CA ARG A 137 14.92 -0.94 -4.86
C ARG A 137 14.01 -0.71 -3.65
N ARG A 138 14.58 -0.27 -2.53
CA ARG A 138 13.80 0.03 -1.32
C ARG A 138 12.77 1.12 -1.61
N ARG A 139 13.14 2.19 -2.34
CA ARG A 139 12.23 3.27 -2.71
C ARG A 139 11.04 2.76 -3.54
N MET A 140 11.25 1.83 -4.47
CA MET A 140 10.15 1.19 -5.20
C MET A 140 9.21 0.41 -4.27
N VAL A 141 9.75 -0.34 -3.32
CA VAL A 141 8.96 -1.08 -2.32
C VAL A 141 8.08 -0.12 -1.50
N GLU A 142 8.65 1.00 -1.06
CA GLU A 142 7.97 2.05 -0.31
C GLU A 142 6.84 2.69 -1.13
N MET A 143 7.13 3.07 -2.37
CA MET A 143 6.16 3.69 -3.29
C MET A 143 5.02 2.75 -3.67
N LEU A 144 5.25 1.44 -3.74
CA LEU A 144 4.21 0.44 -4.02
C LEU A 144 3.43 0.01 -2.78
N GLY A 145 3.73 0.53 -1.61
CA GLY A 145 3.07 0.09 -0.39
C GLY A 145 3.35 -1.37 -0.02
N LEU A 146 4.44 -1.96 -0.52
CA LEU A 146 4.81 -3.33 -0.19
C LEU A 146 5.40 -3.40 1.23
N TRP A 147 5.39 -4.57 1.84
CA TRP A 147 5.94 -4.77 3.20
C TRP A 147 7.47 -4.61 3.21
N PRO A 148 8.07 -4.14 4.31
CA PRO A 148 9.51 -3.80 4.38
C PRO A 148 10.45 -4.94 4.03
N GLU A 149 10.07 -6.19 4.36
CA GLU A 149 10.85 -7.40 4.11
C GLU A 149 10.55 -8.04 2.74
N CYS A 150 9.89 -7.28 1.84
CA CYS A 150 9.60 -7.73 0.48
C CYS A 150 10.91 -8.07 -0.26
N ASP A 151 10.95 -9.24 -0.86
CA ASP A 151 12.11 -9.81 -1.58
C ASP A 151 12.01 -9.64 -3.11
N TYR A 152 11.04 -8.87 -3.60
CA TYR A 152 10.91 -8.58 -5.03
C TYR A 152 12.10 -7.75 -5.51
N ASP A 153 12.87 -8.28 -6.45
CA ASP A 153 14.09 -7.67 -7.01
C ASP A 153 14.08 -7.57 -8.53
N MET A 154 13.01 -8.08 -9.14
CA MET A 154 12.79 -8.07 -10.59
C MET A 154 11.56 -7.26 -10.95
N VAL A 155 11.53 -6.75 -12.18
CA VAL A 155 10.36 -6.10 -12.79
C VAL A 155 10.04 -6.82 -14.10
N ALA A 156 8.82 -7.31 -14.20
CA ALA A 156 8.24 -7.75 -15.45
C ALA A 156 7.46 -6.60 -16.10
N THR A 157 7.77 -6.26 -17.33
CA THR A 157 6.97 -5.38 -18.19
C THR A 157 6.28 -6.22 -19.24
N PHE A 158 4.98 -6.07 -19.38
CA PHE A 158 4.17 -6.91 -20.26
C PHE A 158 2.92 -6.18 -20.71
N TYR A 159 2.40 -6.57 -21.85
CA TYR A 159 1.12 -6.09 -22.35
C TYR A 159 -0.01 -6.94 -21.78
N VAL A 160 -1.13 -6.30 -21.48
CA VAL A 160 -2.34 -6.95 -20.97
C VAL A 160 -3.57 -6.39 -21.68
N ASP A 161 -4.56 -7.24 -21.92
CA ASP A 161 -5.85 -6.86 -22.49
C ASP A 161 -6.52 -5.77 -21.65
N VAL A 162 -6.71 -4.58 -22.27
CA VAL A 162 -7.25 -3.41 -21.58
C VAL A 162 -8.69 -3.64 -21.09
N SER A 163 -9.47 -4.47 -21.78
CA SER A 163 -10.84 -4.80 -21.39
C SER A 163 -10.91 -5.59 -20.07
N ARG A 164 -9.77 -6.09 -19.63
CA ARG A 164 -9.62 -6.87 -18.40
C ARG A 164 -8.95 -6.11 -17.27
N LEU A 165 -8.68 -4.82 -17.47
CA LEU A 165 -8.17 -3.94 -16.43
C LEU A 165 -9.32 -3.24 -15.70
N PHE A 166 -9.14 -3.04 -14.40
CA PHE A 166 -9.94 -2.10 -13.63
C PHE A 166 -9.07 -1.42 -12.57
N ARG A 167 -9.51 -0.29 -12.05
CA ARG A 167 -8.86 0.41 -10.96
C ARG A 167 -9.31 -0.17 -9.63
N PRO A 168 -8.41 -0.54 -8.71
CA PRO A 168 -8.75 -1.01 -7.36
C PRO A 168 -9.07 0.18 -6.45
N ALA A 169 -10.18 0.87 -6.74
CA ALA A 169 -10.64 2.07 -6.05
C ALA A 169 -12.16 2.10 -6.03
N TYR A 170 -12.78 3.00 -5.29
CA TYR A 170 -14.25 3.13 -5.25
C TYR A 170 -14.87 3.32 -6.63
N ASP A 171 -14.19 4.07 -7.50
CA ASP A 171 -14.50 4.11 -8.93
C ASP A 171 -13.53 3.19 -9.70
N PRO A 172 -14.01 2.07 -10.27
CA PRO A 172 -13.18 1.13 -11.01
C PRO A 172 -12.74 1.62 -12.40
N THR A 173 -13.19 2.81 -12.82
CA THR A 173 -12.87 3.39 -14.14
C THR A 173 -11.38 3.64 -14.27
N ILE A 174 -10.79 3.12 -15.37
CA ILE A 174 -9.35 3.26 -15.62
C ILE A 174 -8.99 4.53 -16.41
N THR A 175 -9.96 5.20 -17.01
CA THR A 175 -9.75 6.34 -17.93
C THR A 175 -9.77 7.70 -17.24
N THR A 176 -10.05 7.75 -15.93
CA THR A 176 -10.12 8.98 -15.15
C THR A 176 -8.79 9.29 -14.45
N THR A 177 -8.58 10.56 -14.10
CA THR A 177 -7.43 11.02 -13.32
C THR A 177 -7.70 11.09 -11.83
N THR A 178 -8.91 10.72 -11.41
CA THR A 178 -9.35 10.75 -10.01
C THR A 178 -10.27 9.57 -9.69
N SER A 179 -10.41 9.26 -8.42
CA SER A 179 -11.42 8.33 -7.91
C SER A 179 -11.97 8.88 -6.60
N PRO A 180 -13.29 8.89 -6.39
CA PRO A 180 -13.88 9.36 -5.15
C PRO A 180 -13.53 8.47 -3.96
N ALA A 181 -13.81 8.95 -2.74
CA ALA A 181 -13.62 8.19 -1.50
C ALA A 181 -14.85 7.36 -1.10
N ASP A 182 -15.82 7.24 -1.99
CA ASP A 182 -17.03 6.43 -1.83
C ASP A 182 -17.51 5.93 -3.21
N PHE A 183 -18.36 4.90 -3.22
CA PHE A 183 -18.85 4.33 -4.47
C PHE A 183 -19.79 5.29 -5.21
N PRO A 184 -19.53 5.56 -6.48
CA PRO A 184 -20.52 6.22 -7.33
C PRO A 184 -21.82 5.41 -7.40
N ALA A 185 -22.97 6.07 -7.55
CA ALA A 185 -24.27 5.40 -7.58
C ALA A 185 -24.42 4.33 -8.68
N TRP A 186 -23.65 4.43 -9.76
CA TRP A 186 -23.65 3.44 -10.85
C TRP A 186 -22.84 2.18 -10.55
N VAL A 187 -22.00 2.19 -9.50
CA VAL A 187 -21.28 1.00 -8.99
C VAL A 187 -22.16 0.30 -7.97
N ASP A 188 -23.21 -0.35 -8.44
CA ASP A 188 -24.13 -1.10 -7.60
C ASP A 188 -23.64 -2.52 -7.26
N GLU A 189 -24.44 -3.27 -6.54
CA GLU A 189 -24.09 -4.63 -6.07
C GLU A 189 -23.93 -5.65 -7.23
N ASN A 190 -24.46 -5.36 -8.41
CA ASN A 190 -24.39 -6.22 -9.59
C ASN A 190 -23.33 -5.76 -10.60
N TYR A 191 -22.69 -4.61 -10.34
CA TYR A 191 -21.70 -4.08 -11.26
C TYR A 191 -20.53 -5.04 -11.45
N THR A 192 -20.16 -5.28 -12.68
CA THR A 192 -19.04 -6.17 -13.02
C THR A 192 -17.94 -5.41 -13.76
N VAL A 193 -16.70 -5.80 -13.49
CA VAL A 193 -15.50 -5.35 -14.17
C VAL A 193 -14.89 -6.47 -15.02
N GLY A 194 -13.82 -6.18 -15.71
CA GLY A 194 -13.13 -7.03 -16.67
C GLY A 194 -13.21 -8.53 -16.39
N GLY A 195 -13.80 -9.26 -17.36
CA GLY A 195 -13.99 -10.69 -17.24
C GLY A 195 -15.18 -11.15 -16.39
N GLY A 196 -16.11 -10.26 -16.05
CA GLY A 196 -17.34 -10.58 -15.29
C GLY A 196 -17.11 -10.70 -13.79
N VAL A 197 -16.08 -10.07 -13.25
CA VAL A 197 -15.82 -10.02 -11.81
C VAL A 197 -16.83 -9.08 -11.14
N ASN A 198 -17.63 -9.59 -10.18
CA ASN A 198 -18.48 -8.71 -9.36
C ASN A 198 -17.60 -7.77 -8.54
N PHE A 199 -17.67 -6.48 -8.83
CA PHE A 199 -16.72 -5.51 -8.30
C PHE A 199 -16.92 -5.24 -6.82
N ARG A 200 -18.15 -5.08 -6.36
CA ARG A 200 -18.45 -4.82 -4.94
C ARG A 200 -17.98 -5.96 -4.04
N LYS A 201 -18.22 -7.20 -4.50
CA LYS A 201 -17.73 -8.38 -3.78
C LYS A 201 -16.20 -8.43 -3.77
N TRP A 202 -15.55 -8.21 -4.92
CA TRP A 202 -14.08 -8.18 -5.00
C TRP A 202 -13.50 -7.13 -4.05
N PHE A 203 -14.09 -5.93 -4.03
CA PHE A 203 -13.64 -4.81 -3.19
C PHE A 203 -13.75 -5.15 -1.70
N ALA A 204 -14.88 -5.72 -1.27
CA ALA A 204 -15.09 -6.17 0.11
C ALA A 204 -14.10 -7.28 0.53
N ASP A 205 -13.88 -8.29 -0.35
CA ASP A 205 -12.92 -9.35 -0.10
C ASP A 205 -11.49 -8.79 0.02
N GLN A 206 -11.15 -7.79 -0.80
CA GLN A 206 -9.86 -7.10 -0.74
C GLN A 206 -9.71 -6.29 0.54
N GLN A 207 -10.74 -5.54 0.96
CA GLN A 207 -10.74 -4.81 2.25
C GLN A 207 -10.53 -5.76 3.44
N ALA A 208 -11.15 -6.93 3.42
CA ALA A 208 -11.03 -7.91 4.48
C ALA A 208 -9.61 -8.52 4.59
N SER A 209 -8.84 -8.53 3.50
CA SER A 209 -7.54 -9.22 3.44
C SER A 209 -6.31 -8.32 3.35
N ALA A 210 -6.41 -7.16 2.72
CA ALA A 210 -5.25 -6.32 2.37
C ALA A 210 -4.39 -5.92 3.58
N TYR A 211 -5.01 -5.65 4.70
CA TYR A 211 -4.34 -5.09 5.88
C TYR A 211 -3.92 -6.13 6.91
N GLN A 212 -4.01 -7.41 6.57
CA GLN A 212 -3.79 -8.50 7.51
C GLN A 212 -2.60 -9.38 7.09
N GLY A 213 -2.01 -10.04 8.10
CA GLY A 213 -0.97 -11.01 7.89
C GLY A 213 0.42 -10.40 7.61
N ARG A 214 1.37 -11.28 7.30
CA ARG A 214 2.78 -10.93 7.13
C ARG A 214 3.05 -10.06 5.89
N LYS A 215 2.26 -10.21 4.84
CA LYS A 215 2.36 -9.48 3.57
C LYS A 215 1.24 -8.44 3.42
N ALA A 216 0.76 -7.90 4.54
CA ALA A 216 -0.21 -6.82 4.51
C ALA A 216 0.29 -5.66 3.63
N CYS A 217 -0.62 -4.98 2.95
CA CYS A 217 -0.29 -3.81 2.14
C CYS A 217 -1.22 -2.66 2.51
N PRO A 218 -0.71 -1.43 2.68
CA PRO A 218 -1.53 -0.24 2.91
C PRO A 218 -2.25 0.16 1.61
N TRP A 219 -3.33 -0.53 1.31
CA TRP A 219 -4.14 -0.24 0.14
C TRP A 219 -4.97 1.03 0.36
N ALA A 220 -4.69 2.08 -0.43
CA ALA A 220 -5.33 3.38 -0.27
C ALA A 220 -6.82 3.40 -0.64
N GLN A 221 -7.31 2.45 -1.46
CA GLN A 221 -8.68 2.35 -2.00
C GLN A 221 -9.06 3.53 -2.93
N LEU A 222 -8.11 4.35 -3.30
CA LEU A 222 -8.26 5.60 -4.05
C LEU A 222 -7.56 5.58 -5.42
N GLY A 223 -7.14 4.39 -5.88
CA GLY A 223 -6.55 4.18 -7.20
C GLY A 223 -5.06 4.43 -7.30
N TYR A 224 -4.39 4.60 -6.18
CA TYR A 224 -2.94 4.69 -6.08
C TYR A 224 -2.41 3.82 -4.93
N SER A 225 -1.17 3.36 -5.04
CA SER A 225 -0.45 2.69 -3.96
C SER A 225 -0.11 3.67 -2.84
N TYR A 226 -0.13 3.21 -1.59
CA TYR A 226 0.23 4.04 -0.46
C TYR A 226 1.75 4.11 -0.32
N ASP A 227 2.35 5.27 -0.60
CA ASP A 227 3.77 5.52 -0.37
C ASP A 227 4.03 5.75 1.13
N TRP A 228 4.72 4.81 1.78
CA TRP A 228 5.00 4.87 3.22
C TRP A 228 6.40 5.40 3.56
N HIS A 229 7.13 5.96 2.60
CA HIS A 229 8.36 6.68 2.89
C HIS A 229 8.09 7.88 3.81
N SER A 230 8.97 8.09 4.81
CA SER A 230 8.75 9.08 5.88
C SER A 230 8.50 10.52 5.42
N ASN A 231 9.05 10.89 4.26
CA ASN A 231 8.99 12.25 3.70
C ASN A 231 8.11 12.34 2.44
N ALA A 232 7.45 11.26 2.04
CA ALA A 232 6.63 11.25 0.83
C ALA A 232 5.24 11.83 1.08
N PRO A 233 4.63 12.48 0.08
CA PRO A 233 3.18 12.54 0.03
C PRO A 233 2.66 11.12 -0.01
N ARG A 234 1.60 10.79 0.67
CA ARG A 234 1.09 9.41 0.80
C ARG A 234 0.64 8.76 -0.51
N GLN A 235 0.56 9.51 -1.58
CA GLN A 235 0.25 9.04 -2.91
C GLN A 235 1.50 8.43 -3.58
N GLY A 236 1.45 7.14 -3.87
CA GLY A 236 2.44 6.41 -4.68
C GLY A 236 2.07 6.39 -6.16
N ILE A 237 2.11 5.21 -6.76
CA ILE A 237 1.88 4.96 -8.19
C ILE A 237 0.41 4.58 -8.44
N SER A 238 -0.15 4.99 -9.58
CA SER A 238 -1.50 4.55 -9.99
C SER A 238 -1.55 3.03 -10.15
N GLU A 239 -2.58 2.43 -9.58
CA GLU A 239 -2.74 0.97 -9.51
C GLU A 239 -3.89 0.48 -10.38
N TYR A 240 -3.69 -0.70 -10.93
CA TYR A 240 -4.69 -1.43 -11.72
C TYR A 240 -4.65 -2.92 -11.37
N ILE A 241 -5.77 -3.59 -11.63
CA ILE A 241 -5.87 -5.05 -11.55
C ILE A 241 -6.08 -5.60 -12.96
N ALA A 242 -5.18 -6.48 -13.40
CA ALA A 242 -5.43 -7.35 -14.53
C ALA A 242 -6.12 -8.63 -14.00
N THR A 243 -7.36 -8.86 -14.40
CA THR A 243 -8.20 -9.93 -13.85
C THR A 243 -7.71 -11.32 -14.22
N ASP A 244 -8.21 -12.35 -13.52
CA ASP A 244 -7.99 -13.75 -13.89
C ASP A 244 -8.30 -14.00 -15.37
N LYS A 245 -7.52 -14.88 -16.01
CA LYS A 245 -7.58 -15.20 -17.44
C LYS A 245 -7.23 -14.06 -18.40
N SER A 246 -6.78 -12.90 -17.93
CA SER A 246 -6.19 -11.89 -18.82
C SER A 246 -5.05 -12.49 -19.62
N VAL A 247 -5.03 -12.19 -20.92
CA VAL A 247 -3.90 -12.54 -21.79
C VAL A 247 -2.74 -11.60 -21.50
N VAL A 248 -1.56 -12.16 -21.39
CA VAL A 248 -0.29 -11.46 -21.15
C VAL A 248 0.66 -11.75 -22.29
N LEU A 249 1.29 -10.71 -22.82
CA LEU A 249 2.44 -10.80 -23.73
C LEU A 249 3.62 -10.08 -23.05
N THR A 250 4.62 -10.85 -22.64
CA THR A 250 5.79 -10.27 -21.97
C THR A 250 6.62 -9.46 -22.95
N LYS A 251 6.97 -8.24 -22.55
CA LYS A 251 7.93 -7.40 -23.27
C LYS A 251 9.36 -7.63 -22.74
N LYS A 252 9.53 -7.59 -21.42
CA LYS A 252 10.85 -7.69 -20.78
C LYS A 252 10.74 -8.10 -19.31
N VAL A 253 11.72 -8.87 -18.84
CA VAL A 253 11.99 -9.10 -17.42
C VAL A 253 13.39 -8.62 -17.11
N GLN A 254 13.56 -7.82 -16.08
CA GLN A 254 14.85 -7.23 -15.71
C GLN A 254 14.94 -6.94 -14.22
N GLY A 255 16.15 -6.78 -13.71
CA GLY A 255 16.35 -6.33 -12.33
C GLY A 255 15.78 -4.93 -12.09
N VAL A 256 15.31 -4.69 -10.87
CA VAL A 256 14.74 -3.39 -10.44
C VAL A 256 15.69 -2.23 -10.79
N TRP A 257 16.99 -2.38 -10.54
CA TRP A 257 17.97 -1.33 -10.86
C TRP A 257 18.06 -1.00 -12.35
N SER A 258 17.98 -2.02 -13.21
CA SER A 258 17.99 -1.83 -14.68
C SER A 258 16.73 -1.11 -15.14
N PHE A 259 15.57 -1.47 -14.57
CA PHE A 259 14.30 -0.78 -14.83
C PHE A 259 14.38 0.71 -14.46
N ILE A 260 14.85 1.04 -13.26
CA ILE A 260 14.97 2.43 -12.79
C ILE A 260 15.92 3.24 -13.69
N LYS A 261 17.06 2.66 -14.08
CA LYS A 261 18.00 3.33 -15.01
C LYS A 261 17.41 3.63 -16.38
N GLU A 262 16.43 2.86 -16.83
CA GLU A 262 15.71 3.15 -18.07
C GLU A 262 14.73 4.32 -17.92
N LEU A 263 14.11 4.48 -16.74
CA LEU A 263 13.21 5.60 -16.45
C LEU A 263 13.94 6.96 -16.33
N THR A 264 15.22 6.95 -15.96
CA THR A 264 16.02 8.15 -15.66
C THR A 264 16.89 8.60 -16.84
N LYS A 265 16.78 7.97 -18.01
CA LYS A 265 17.43 8.37 -19.27
C LYS A 265 16.64 9.42 -20.02
#